data_e4ffc6f292d31239de4a3626cf1512c6
#
_entry.id   e4ffc6f292d31239de4a3626cf1512c6
#
_cell.length_a   1.000
_cell.length_b   1.000
_cell.length_c   1.000
_cell.angle_alpha   90.00
_cell.angle_beta   90.00
_cell.angle_gamma   90.00
#
_symmetry.space_group_name_H-M   'P 1'
#
loop_
_entity.id
_entity.type
_entity.pdbx_description
1 polymer ?
#
loop_
_entity_poly.entity_id
_entity_poly.type
_entity_poly.pdbx_seq_one_letter_code
_entity_poly.pdbx_strand_id
1 'polypeptide(L)'
;MRPRSGLARKHGITLPNAPGTIDSDYRGEVQVLLANLGGEAFVVNPGDRVAQLVIAPVVQVELEEVASLAESVRGAGGFGHTGR
;
A
#
# COMPACT_ATOMS: atom_id res chain seq x y z
N MET A 1 2.69 5.81 -1.84
CA MET A 1 4.11 5.36 -1.84
C MET A 1 4.15 3.85 -1.91
N ARG A 2 4.87 3.31 -2.85
CA ARG A 2 4.89 1.86 -3.13
C ARG A 2 6.32 1.34 -3.27
N PRO A 3 6.55 0.04 -2.99
CA PRO A 3 7.86 -0.57 -3.20
C PRO A 3 8.24 -0.62 -4.68
N ARG A 4 9.53 -0.73 -4.93
CA ARG A 4 10.06 -1.05 -6.26
C ARG A 4 10.19 -2.56 -6.40
N SER A 5 9.57 -3.13 -7.43
CA SER A 5 9.51 -4.58 -7.61
C SER A 5 10.89 -5.24 -7.70
N GLY A 6 11.84 -4.59 -8.35
CA GLY A 6 13.20 -5.11 -8.47
C GLY A 6 13.93 -5.22 -7.14
N LEU A 7 13.81 -4.21 -6.28
CA LEU A 7 14.39 -4.23 -4.94
C LEU A 7 13.70 -5.26 -4.04
N ALA A 8 12.38 -5.37 -4.14
CA ALA A 8 11.62 -6.36 -3.39
C ALA A 8 12.05 -7.78 -3.79
N ARG A 9 12.12 -8.05 -5.08
CA ARG A 9 12.46 -9.38 -5.58
C ARG A 9 13.89 -9.81 -5.29
N LYS A 10 14.87 -8.92 -5.54
CA LYS A 10 16.28 -9.26 -5.45
C LYS A 10 16.83 -9.14 -4.04
N HIS A 11 16.36 -8.18 -3.28
CA HIS A 11 16.95 -7.81 -2.00
C HIS A 11 15.98 -7.89 -0.81
N GLY A 12 14.69 -8.13 -1.07
CA GLY A 12 13.69 -8.15 -0.01
C GLY A 12 13.40 -6.77 0.57
N ILE A 13 13.69 -5.71 -0.17
CA ILE A 13 13.45 -4.33 0.28
C ILE A 13 12.02 -3.94 -0.06
N THR A 14 11.29 -3.55 0.95
CA THR A 14 9.88 -3.15 0.82
C THR A 14 9.55 -1.96 1.71
N LEU A 15 8.32 -1.48 1.63
CA LEU A 15 7.77 -0.47 2.51
C LEU A 15 6.78 -1.13 3.46
N PRO A 16 7.04 -1.11 4.79
CA PRO A 16 6.17 -1.80 5.75
C PRO A 16 4.76 -1.22 5.82
N ASN A 17 4.56 0.02 5.40
CA ASN A 17 3.26 0.68 5.35
C ASN A 17 2.64 0.71 3.95
N ALA A 18 3.15 -0.05 2.99
CA ALA A 18 2.63 -0.02 1.62
C ALA A 18 1.18 -0.51 1.53
N PRO A 19 0.34 0.12 0.71
CA PRO A 19 0.59 1.34 -0.02
C PRO A 19 0.50 2.57 0.89
N GLY A 20 1.62 3.20 1.16
CA GLY A 20 1.65 4.37 2.04
C GLY A 20 0.89 5.55 1.42
N THR A 21 -0.17 5.98 2.08
CA THR A 21 -0.98 7.09 1.62
C THR A 21 -0.40 8.41 2.11
N ILE A 22 -0.33 9.37 1.22
CA ILE A 22 -0.01 10.75 1.54
C ILE A 22 -1.27 11.57 1.31
N ASP A 23 -1.79 12.15 2.37
CA ASP A 23 -3.04 12.91 2.32
C ASP A 23 -2.87 14.21 1.51
N SER A 24 -3.92 14.63 0.85
CA SER A 24 -3.87 15.82 -0.01
C SER A 24 -3.55 17.12 0.73
N ASP A 25 -3.82 17.17 2.02
CA ASP A 25 -3.55 18.32 2.88
C ASP A 25 -2.22 18.24 3.63
N TYR A 26 -1.46 17.16 3.44
CA TYR A 26 -0.14 17.03 4.05
C TYR A 26 0.85 18.02 3.45
N ARG A 27 1.58 18.72 4.31
CA ARG A 27 2.58 19.72 3.92
C ARG A 27 3.96 19.47 4.52
N GLY A 28 4.16 18.32 5.16
CA GLY A 28 5.45 17.94 5.73
C GLY A 28 6.39 17.33 4.70
N GLU A 29 7.55 16.93 5.16
CA GLU A 29 8.52 16.22 4.34
C GLU A 29 7.99 14.84 3.95
N VAL A 30 8.16 14.48 2.67
CA VAL A 30 7.85 13.13 2.20
C VAL A 30 8.97 12.19 2.65
N GLN A 31 8.62 11.21 3.45
CA GLN A 31 9.55 10.22 4.00
C GLN A 31 9.19 8.84 3.49
N VAL A 32 10.20 7.99 3.34
CA VAL A 32 10.03 6.61 2.92
C VAL A 32 10.45 5.68 4.06
N LEU A 33 9.52 4.82 4.49
CA LEU A 33 9.81 3.76 5.45
C LEU A 33 10.26 2.52 4.68
N LEU A 34 11.45 2.03 5.00
CA LEU A 34 12.00 0.83 4.37
C LEU A 34 12.14 -0.30 5.38
N ALA A 35 11.81 -1.51 4.92
CA ALA A 35 12.10 -2.75 5.63
C ALA A 35 12.97 -3.65 4.76
N ASN A 36 13.93 -4.31 5.37
CA ASN A 36 14.76 -5.31 4.72
C ASN A 36 14.34 -6.70 5.20
N LEU A 37 13.62 -7.42 4.36
CA LEU A 37 13.17 -8.79 4.60
C LEU A 37 14.12 -9.82 4.00
N GLY A 38 15.17 -9.36 3.35
CA GLY A 38 16.21 -10.24 2.77
C GLY A 38 17.21 -10.74 3.80
N GLY A 39 18.09 -11.61 3.38
CA GLY A 39 19.12 -12.20 4.23
C GLY A 39 20.40 -11.40 4.32
N GLU A 40 20.55 -10.33 3.56
CA GLU A 40 21.78 -9.55 3.45
C GLU A 40 21.55 -8.07 3.72
N ALA A 41 22.57 -7.39 4.20
CA ALA A 41 22.53 -5.94 4.35
C ALA A 41 22.36 -5.28 2.98
N PHE A 42 21.58 -4.22 2.93
CA PHE A 42 21.36 -3.42 1.73
C PHE A 42 21.75 -1.97 2.01
N VAL A 43 22.68 -1.43 1.23
CA VAL A 43 23.16 -0.06 1.39
C VAL A 43 22.34 0.87 0.51
N VAL A 44 21.79 1.91 1.10
CA VAL A 44 21.10 3.00 0.39
C VAL A 44 22.04 4.19 0.29
N ASN A 45 22.34 4.60 -0.93
CA ASN A 45 23.18 5.76 -1.20
C ASN A 45 22.31 6.95 -1.64
N PRO A 46 22.80 8.19 -1.45
CA PRO A 46 22.12 9.36 -1.99
C PRO A 46 21.83 9.21 -3.49
N GLY A 47 20.63 9.53 -3.91
CA GLY A 47 20.20 9.40 -5.30
C GLY A 47 19.64 8.04 -5.68
N ASP A 48 19.72 7.04 -4.83
CA ASP A 48 19.14 5.73 -5.09
C ASP A 48 17.59 5.80 -5.15
N ARG A 49 17.03 5.04 -6.06
CA ARG A 49 15.58 4.91 -6.20
C ARG A 49 15.09 3.80 -5.29
N VAL A 50 14.47 4.13 -4.18
CA VAL A 50 14.07 3.16 -3.15
C VAL A 50 12.58 2.90 -3.09
N ALA A 51 11.77 3.74 -3.72
CA ALA A 51 10.32 3.65 -3.70
C ALA A 51 9.72 4.32 -4.94
N GLN A 52 8.40 4.22 -5.08
CA GLN A 52 7.65 4.88 -6.13
C GLN A 52 6.53 5.71 -5.53
N LEU A 53 6.42 6.96 -5.97
CA LEU A 53 5.26 7.81 -5.68
C LEU A 53 4.27 7.66 -6.82
N VAL A 54 3.07 7.18 -6.51
CA VAL A 54 1.98 7.04 -7.47
C VAL A 54 0.87 8.02 -7.10
N ILE A 55 0.52 8.89 -8.04
CA ILE A 55 -0.57 9.84 -7.86
C ILE A 55 -1.77 9.31 -8.63
N ALA A 56 -2.90 9.17 -7.95
CA ALA A 56 -4.11 8.62 -8.52
C ALA A 56 -5.33 9.39 -8.00
N PRO A 57 -6.40 9.48 -8.82
CA PRO A 57 -7.67 10.01 -8.34
C PRO A 57 -8.23 9.13 -7.25
N VAL A 58 -8.87 9.74 -6.28
CA VAL A 58 -9.59 9.02 -5.22
C VAL A 58 -11.04 9.49 -5.17
N VAL A 59 -11.91 8.56 -4.82
CA VAL A 59 -13.33 8.85 -4.60
C VAL A 59 -13.54 8.97 -3.10
N GLN A 60 -14.16 10.06 -2.68
CA GLN A 60 -14.64 10.21 -1.32
C GLN A 60 -16.04 9.60 -1.23
N VAL A 61 -16.22 8.67 -0.31
CA VAL A 61 -17.51 8.02 -0.07
C VAL A 61 -18.19 8.65 1.13
N GLU A 62 -19.49 8.68 1.09
CA GLU A 62 -20.32 9.05 2.22
C GLU A 62 -20.80 7.77 2.91
N LEU A 63 -20.55 7.68 4.21
CA LEU A 63 -21.00 6.53 5.00
C LEU A 63 -22.44 6.75 5.46
N GLU A 64 -23.29 5.79 5.17
CA GLU A 64 -24.68 5.79 5.60
C GLU A 64 -24.91 4.61 6.56
N GLU A 65 -25.34 4.94 7.77
CA GLU A 65 -25.74 3.92 8.74
C GLU A 65 -27.14 3.42 8.43
N VAL A 66 -27.28 2.11 8.27
CA VAL A 66 -28.55 1.47 7.94
C VAL A 66 -28.81 0.30 8.88
N ALA A 67 -30.11 -0.06 9.06
CA ALA A 67 -30.50 -1.18 9.90
C ALA A 67 -30.11 -2.54 9.30
N SER A 68 -30.11 -2.64 7.96
CA SER A 68 -29.70 -3.84 7.24
C SER A 68 -29.10 -3.46 5.89
N LEU A 69 -28.22 -4.32 5.36
CA LEU A 69 -27.62 -4.15 4.04
C LEU A 69 -28.50 -4.76 2.96
N ALA A 70 -28.44 -4.16 1.76
CA ALA A 70 -29.09 -4.75 0.59
C ALA A 70 -28.45 -6.12 0.26
N GLU A 71 -29.25 -7.02 -0.30
CA GLU A 71 -28.75 -8.32 -0.74
C GLU A 71 -27.79 -8.19 -1.93
N SER A 72 -26.85 -9.10 -2.00
CA SER A 72 -25.96 -9.27 -3.13
C SER A 72 -25.71 -10.75 -3.39
N VAL A 73 -25.24 -11.08 -4.59
CA VAL A 73 -24.89 -12.46 -4.95
C VAL A 73 -23.82 -13.02 -4.02
N ARG A 74 -22.84 -12.21 -3.62
CA ARG A 74 -21.79 -12.61 -2.69
C ARG A 74 -22.34 -12.82 -1.27
N GLY A 75 -23.31 -12.01 -0.84
CA GLY A 75 -23.83 -12.03 0.53
C GLY A 75 -22.71 -11.80 1.56
N ALA A 76 -22.69 -12.63 2.58
CA ALA A 76 -21.68 -12.58 3.66
C ALA A 76 -20.37 -13.30 3.31
N GLY A 77 -20.19 -13.77 2.08
CA GLY A 77 -18.99 -14.46 1.63
C GLY A 77 -17.74 -13.58 1.75
N GLY A 78 -16.85 -13.97 2.61
CA GLY A 78 -15.62 -13.25 2.91
C GLY A 78 -14.37 -13.97 2.41
N PHE A 79 -13.43 -14.18 3.28
CA PHE A 79 -12.15 -14.81 2.97
C PHE A 79 -12.32 -16.14 2.21
N GLY A 80 -11.67 -16.24 1.05
CA GLY A 80 -11.74 -17.43 0.23
C GLY A 80 -13.02 -17.60 -0.57
N HIS A 81 -13.91 -16.60 -0.61
CA HIS A 81 -15.20 -16.69 -1.31
C HIS A 81 -15.05 -17.05 -2.80
N THR A 82 -14.06 -16.51 -3.49
CA THR A 82 -13.84 -16.78 -4.92
C THR A 82 -13.09 -18.09 -5.16
N GLY A 83 -12.78 -18.80 -4.12
CA GLY A 83 -12.02 -20.03 -4.19
C GLY A 83 -10.51 -19.78 -4.19
N ARG A 84 -9.78 -20.78 -4.60
CA ARG A 84 -8.34 -20.81 -4.47
C ARG A 84 -7.58 -20.43 -5.72
#